data_430a6fd7ade9dd8e341215bb4803d1fe
#
_entry.id   430a6fd7ade9dd8e341215bb4803d1fe
#
_cell.length_a   1.000
_cell.length_b   1.000
_cell.length_c   1.000
_cell.angle_alpha   90.00
_cell.angle_beta   90.00
_cell.angle_gamma   90.00
#
_symmetry.space_group_name_H-M   'P 1'
#
loop_
_entity.id
_entity.type
_entity.pdbx_description
1 polymer ?
#
loop_
_entity_poly.entity_id
_entity_poly.type
_entity_poly.pdbx_seq_one_letter_code
_entity_poly.pdbx_strand_id
1 'polypeptide(L)'
;HQPADLSDSLRERIRVAATDVLKALGIRCGLAHLELKIINNDLYFIEVGARGGGDHIADTLTVNSTDFDYFKAAIDACLGRYEHRDVHNVAYTGIYFHCKENSSLQPIFEKAKTADWCICNTVKDNTFSEAFSNVETANSGYIIYKYKEKITVNNI
;
A
#
# COMPACT_ATOMS: atom_id res chain seq x y z
N HIS A 1 -0.14 5.31 1.82
CA HIS A 1 -1.60 5.24 1.85
C HIS A 1 -2.17 4.82 0.50
N GLN A 2 -3.38 4.31 0.52
CA GLN A 2 -4.13 3.84 -0.63
C GLN A 2 -5.59 4.33 -0.52
N PRO A 3 -6.20 4.82 -1.62
CA PRO A 3 -5.59 5.07 -2.93
C PRO A 3 -4.59 6.23 -2.91
N ALA A 4 -3.70 6.28 -3.89
CA ALA A 4 -2.84 7.43 -4.12
C ALA A 4 -3.68 8.62 -4.65
N ASP A 5 -3.27 9.82 -4.24
CA ASP A 5 -3.92 11.07 -4.66
C ASP A 5 -3.43 11.50 -6.04
N LEU A 6 -4.03 10.95 -7.07
CA LEU A 6 -3.65 11.17 -8.47
C LEU A 6 -4.85 11.63 -9.27
N SER A 7 -4.62 12.49 -10.26
CA SER A 7 -5.66 12.82 -11.26
C SER A 7 -6.01 11.57 -12.09
N ASP A 8 -7.22 11.52 -12.61
CA ASP A 8 -7.66 10.40 -13.44
C ASP A 8 -6.79 10.23 -14.70
N SER A 9 -6.37 11.33 -15.32
CA SER A 9 -5.48 11.30 -16.47
C SER A 9 -4.10 10.68 -16.14
N LEU A 10 -3.54 11.01 -14.98
CA LEU A 10 -2.27 10.46 -14.54
C LEU A 10 -2.41 8.98 -14.16
N ARG A 11 -3.51 8.63 -13.49
CA ARG A 11 -3.84 7.24 -13.15
C ARG A 11 -3.92 6.37 -14.39
N GLU A 12 -4.60 6.85 -15.44
CA GLU A 12 -4.70 6.12 -16.70
C GLU A 12 -3.34 5.98 -17.40
N ARG A 13 -2.52 7.02 -17.43
CA ARG A 13 -1.14 6.95 -17.96
C ARG A 13 -0.30 5.91 -17.22
N ILE A 14 -0.39 5.87 -15.88
CA ILE A 14 0.30 4.85 -15.05
C ILE A 14 -0.20 3.46 -15.42
N ARG A 15 -1.51 3.26 -15.54
CA ARG A 15 -2.11 1.97 -15.89
C ARG A 15 -1.61 1.46 -17.25
N VAL A 16 -1.58 2.32 -18.26
CA VAL A 16 -1.07 1.98 -19.60
C VAL A 16 0.41 1.62 -19.52
N ALA A 17 1.23 2.49 -18.93
CA ALA A 17 2.68 2.28 -18.84
C ALA A 17 3.03 1.01 -18.02
N ALA A 18 2.33 0.76 -16.91
CA ALA A 18 2.50 -0.47 -16.14
C ALA A 18 2.17 -1.72 -16.97
N THR A 19 1.07 -1.67 -17.72
CA THR A 19 0.67 -2.78 -18.62
C THR A 19 1.74 -3.07 -19.67
N ASP A 20 2.32 -2.04 -20.26
CA ASP A 20 3.35 -2.18 -21.28
C ASP A 20 4.66 -2.75 -20.70
N VAL A 21 5.05 -2.33 -19.50
CA VAL A 21 6.20 -2.90 -18.78
C VAL A 21 5.98 -4.38 -18.48
N LEU A 22 4.82 -4.77 -17.97
CA LEU A 22 4.50 -6.16 -17.65
C LEU A 22 4.53 -7.03 -18.91
N LYS A 23 3.99 -6.54 -20.03
CA LYS A 23 4.05 -7.22 -21.33
C LYS A 23 5.47 -7.39 -21.82
N ALA A 24 6.30 -6.32 -21.76
CA ALA A 24 7.71 -6.34 -22.18
C ALA A 24 8.54 -7.35 -21.36
N LEU A 25 8.23 -7.51 -20.09
CA LEU A 25 8.86 -8.49 -19.19
C LEU A 25 8.29 -9.91 -19.31
N GLY A 26 7.27 -10.12 -20.14
CA GLY A 26 6.62 -11.43 -20.31
C GLY A 26 5.78 -11.87 -19.12
N ILE A 27 5.40 -10.99 -18.20
CA ILE A 27 4.54 -11.29 -17.07
C ILE A 27 3.09 -11.34 -17.58
N ARG A 28 2.51 -12.54 -17.60
CA ARG A 28 1.20 -12.79 -18.24
C ARG A 28 0.12 -13.18 -17.25
N CYS A 29 0.49 -13.67 -16.09
CA CYS A 29 -0.44 -14.23 -15.12
C CYS A 29 0.06 -14.00 -13.70
N GLY A 30 -0.85 -13.83 -12.74
CA GLY A 30 -0.55 -13.65 -11.33
C GLY A 30 -0.50 -12.19 -10.89
N LEU A 31 0.09 -11.95 -9.73
CA LEU A 31 0.29 -10.61 -9.18
C LEU A 31 1.60 -10.00 -9.68
N ALA A 32 1.60 -8.69 -9.80
CA ALA A 32 2.81 -7.91 -9.97
C ALA A 32 2.79 -6.68 -9.03
N HIS A 33 3.92 -6.42 -8.41
CA HIS A 33 4.18 -5.18 -7.70
C HIS A 33 5.13 -4.33 -8.53
N LEU A 34 4.71 -3.13 -8.86
CA LEU A 34 5.45 -2.22 -9.72
C LEU A 34 5.67 -0.90 -8.99
N GLU A 35 6.93 -0.49 -8.88
CA GLU A 35 7.32 0.77 -8.27
C GLU A 35 7.68 1.80 -9.34
N LEU A 36 7.17 3.00 -9.17
CA LEU A 36 7.49 4.12 -10.06
C LEU A 36 7.58 5.45 -9.30
N LYS A 37 8.31 6.39 -9.88
CA LYS A 37 8.37 7.79 -9.45
C LYS A 37 7.76 8.68 -10.52
N ILE A 38 7.12 9.76 -10.07
CA ILE A 38 6.57 10.82 -10.93
C ILE A 38 7.40 12.07 -10.69
N ILE A 39 8.11 12.55 -11.73
CA ILE A 39 8.94 13.76 -11.66
C ILE A 39 8.57 14.63 -12.85
N ASN A 40 8.13 15.86 -12.59
CA ASN A 40 7.70 16.81 -13.64
C ASN A 40 6.67 16.20 -14.61
N ASN A 41 5.75 15.38 -14.08
CA ASN A 41 4.73 14.64 -14.83
C ASN A 41 5.26 13.49 -15.71
N ASP A 42 6.55 13.15 -15.66
CA ASP A 42 7.12 11.97 -16.30
C ASP A 42 7.15 10.77 -15.37
N LEU A 43 7.00 9.56 -15.93
CA LEU A 43 6.98 8.29 -15.18
C LEU A 43 8.36 7.63 -15.26
N TYR A 44 8.92 7.33 -14.09
CA TYR A 44 10.20 6.63 -13.96
C TYR A 44 9.97 5.31 -13.23
N PHE A 45 10.19 4.19 -13.91
CA PHE A 45 10.11 2.88 -13.30
C PHE A 45 11.35 2.60 -12.44
N ILE A 46 11.11 2.05 -11.24
CA ILE A 46 12.14 1.69 -10.27
C ILE A 46 12.35 0.19 -10.28
N GLU A 47 11.29 -0.56 -9.96
CA GLU A 47 11.35 -2.01 -10.00
C GLU A 47 9.99 -2.64 -10.33
N VAL A 48 10.04 -3.90 -10.75
CA VAL A 48 8.87 -4.76 -10.95
C VAL A 48 9.15 -6.12 -10.35
N GLY A 49 8.32 -6.55 -9.43
CA GLY A 49 8.31 -7.91 -8.89
C GLY A 49 7.08 -8.68 -9.34
N ALA A 50 7.24 -9.89 -9.88
CA ALA A 50 6.12 -10.79 -10.20
C ALA A 50 5.58 -11.45 -8.92
N ARG A 51 5.13 -10.63 -7.97
CA ARG A 51 4.61 -10.99 -6.64
C ARG A 51 3.69 -9.90 -6.13
N GLY A 52 3.00 -10.15 -5.04
CA GLY A 52 2.28 -9.10 -4.30
C GLY A 52 3.25 -8.10 -3.66
N GLY A 53 2.78 -6.88 -3.43
CA GLY A 53 3.51 -5.85 -2.70
C GLY A 53 3.77 -6.28 -1.24
N GLY A 54 4.91 -5.90 -0.70
CA GLY A 54 5.25 -6.02 0.71
C GLY A 54 4.53 -5.00 1.59
N ASP A 55 5.01 -4.82 2.83
CA ASP A 55 4.54 -3.78 3.77
C ASP A 55 3.01 -3.72 3.91
N HIS A 56 2.37 -4.89 3.93
CA HIS A 56 0.91 -5.04 4.00
C HIS A 56 0.12 -4.42 2.82
N ILE A 57 0.78 -4.12 1.69
CA ILE A 57 0.10 -3.54 0.53
C ILE A 57 -0.93 -4.50 -0.05
N ALA A 58 -0.51 -5.75 -0.35
CA ALA A 58 -1.38 -6.70 -1.04
C ALA A 58 -2.40 -7.36 -0.10
N ASP A 59 -2.00 -7.68 1.13
CA ASP A 59 -2.80 -8.46 2.08
C ASP A 59 -3.80 -7.59 2.86
N THR A 60 -3.40 -6.39 3.27
CA THR A 60 -4.19 -5.58 4.19
C THR A 60 -4.66 -4.26 3.57
N LEU A 61 -3.74 -3.45 3.02
CA LEU A 61 -4.09 -2.11 2.54
C LEU A 61 -5.04 -2.18 1.35
N THR A 62 -4.71 -2.98 0.34
CA THR A 62 -5.53 -3.09 -0.87
C THR A 62 -6.90 -3.69 -0.58
N VAL A 63 -6.96 -4.78 0.17
CA VAL A 63 -8.23 -5.43 0.53
C VAL A 63 -9.15 -4.46 1.28
N ASN A 64 -8.62 -3.75 2.27
CA ASN A 64 -9.40 -2.81 3.06
C ASN A 64 -9.79 -1.53 2.33
N SER A 65 -9.03 -1.11 1.33
CA SER A 65 -9.36 0.09 0.54
C SER A 65 -10.30 -0.19 -0.63
N THR A 66 -10.32 -1.43 -1.16
CA THR A 66 -11.06 -1.76 -2.40
C THR A 66 -12.05 -2.90 -2.26
N ASP A 67 -12.06 -3.63 -1.15
CA ASP A 67 -12.82 -4.88 -0.98
C ASP A 67 -12.48 -5.94 -2.06
N PHE A 68 -11.23 -5.94 -2.54
CA PHE A 68 -10.74 -6.84 -3.56
C PHE A 68 -9.68 -7.77 -2.99
N ASP A 69 -9.95 -9.08 -2.98
CA ASP A 69 -9.01 -10.10 -2.53
C ASP A 69 -7.98 -10.41 -3.62
N TYR A 70 -6.82 -9.77 -3.52
CA TYR A 70 -5.72 -9.92 -4.45
C TYR A 70 -5.16 -11.34 -4.50
N PHE A 71 -5.05 -12.02 -3.37
CA PHE A 71 -4.50 -13.38 -3.32
C PHE A 71 -5.44 -14.39 -3.94
N LYS A 72 -6.75 -14.24 -3.65
CA LYS A 72 -7.76 -15.06 -4.34
C LYS A 72 -7.71 -14.83 -5.84
N ALA A 73 -7.63 -13.58 -6.29
CA ALA A 73 -7.54 -13.25 -7.71
C ALA A 73 -6.28 -13.85 -8.36
N ALA A 74 -5.13 -13.84 -7.66
CA ALA A 74 -3.90 -14.47 -8.14
C ALA A 74 -4.06 -15.98 -8.31
N ILE A 75 -4.65 -16.66 -7.33
CA ILE A 75 -4.92 -18.11 -7.38
C ILE A 75 -5.86 -18.42 -8.55
N ASP A 76 -6.94 -17.67 -8.69
CA ASP A 76 -7.91 -17.85 -9.77
C ASP A 76 -7.26 -17.61 -11.14
N ALA A 77 -6.37 -16.62 -11.25
CA ALA A 77 -5.62 -16.36 -12.49
C ALA A 77 -4.70 -17.55 -12.84
N CYS A 78 -3.94 -18.07 -11.88
CA CYS A 78 -3.06 -19.22 -12.09
C CYS A 78 -3.82 -20.50 -12.48
N LEU A 79 -5.06 -20.63 -12.02
CA LEU A 79 -5.94 -21.73 -12.33
C LEU A 79 -6.78 -21.52 -13.59
N GLY A 80 -6.61 -20.39 -14.29
CA GLY A 80 -7.38 -20.05 -15.48
C GLY A 80 -8.88 -19.76 -15.21
N ARG A 81 -9.21 -19.39 -13.96
CA ARG A 81 -10.60 -19.13 -13.52
C ARG A 81 -10.84 -17.66 -13.16
N TYR A 82 -9.85 -16.78 -13.33
CA TYR A 82 -10.00 -15.37 -13.03
C TYR A 82 -10.98 -14.71 -14.00
N GLU A 83 -12.00 -14.09 -13.45
CA GLU A 83 -12.92 -13.23 -14.15
C GLU A 83 -12.62 -11.78 -13.81
N HIS A 84 -12.43 -10.95 -14.83
CA HIS A 84 -12.18 -9.52 -14.62
C HIS A 84 -13.39 -8.85 -13.98
N ARG A 85 -13.14 -8.01 -12.99
CA ARG A 85 -14.13 -7.11 -12.39
C ARG A 85 -13.52 -5.74 -12.15
N ASP A 86 -14.35 -4.71 -12.24
CA ASP A 86 -13.93 -3.38 -11.86
C ASP A 86 -13.69 -3.30 -10.35
N VAL A 87 -12.57 -2.71 -9.99
CA VAL A 87 -12.17 -2.51 -8.59
C VAL A 87 -12.31 -1.04 -8.24
N HIS A 88 -13.12 -0.75 -7.23
CA HIS A 88 -13.37 0.61 -6.78
C HIS A 88 -12.85 0.82 -5.36
N ASN A 89 -12.42 2.04 -5.06
CA ASN A 89 -12.02 2.38 -3.70
C ASN A 89 -13.28 2.55 -2.82
N VAL A 90 -13.31 1.83 -1.70
CA VAL A 90 -14.39 1.88 -0.70
C VAL A 90 -13.94 2.57 0.59
N ALA A 91 -12.64 2.73 0.77
CA ALA A 91 -12.03 3.38 1.92
C ALA A 91 -10.62 3.89 1.60
N TYR A 92 -10.08 4.69 2.50
CA TYR A 92 -8.67 5.10 2.53
C TYR A 92 -7.95 4.31 3.61
N THR A 93 -6.84 3.69 3.24
CA THR A 93 -5.98 2.92 4.16
C THR A 93 -4.55 3.41 4.09
N GLY A 94 -3.80 3.18 5.13
CA GLY A 94 -2.38 3.48 5.12
C GLY A 94 -1.69 2.85 6.31
N ILE A 95 -0.37 2.89 6.26
CA ILE A 95 0.50 2.37 7.30
C ILE A 95 1.46 3.46 7.77
N TYR A 96 1.65 3.58 9.08
CA TYR A 96 2.71 4.36 9.70
C TYR A 96 3.62 3.44 10.48
N PHE A 97 4.88 3.41 10.08
CA PHE A 97 5.91 2.69 10.82
C PHE A 97 6.38 3.51 12.03
N HIS A 98 6.54 2.85 13.16
CA HIS A 98 7.01 3.45 14.40
C HIS A 98 8.55 3.54 14.35
N CYS A 99 9.05 4.60 13.73
CA CYS A 99 10.47 4.86 13.50
C CYS A 99 10.81 6.33 13.79
N LYS A 100 12.09 6.66 13.90
CA LYS A 100 12.56 8.02 14.24
C LYS A 100 12.04 9.11 13.30
N GLU A 101 11.96 8.82 12.01
CA GLU A 101 11.43 9.75 11.01
C GLU A 101 9.97 10.11 11.27
N ASN A 102 9.23 9.20 11.88
CA ASN A 102 7.83 9.36 12.23
C ASN A 102 7.61 9.77 13.70
N SER A 103 8.65 10.21 14.41
CA SER A 103 8.55 10.62 15.83
C SER A 103 7.55 11.75 16.07
N SER A 104 7.36 12.65 15.11
CA SER A 104 6.33 13.69 15.16
C SER A 104 4.89 13.14 15.17
N LEU A 105 4.69 11.87 14.78
CA LEU A 105 3.40 11.20 14.77
C LEU A 105 3.09 10.47 16.10
N GLN A 106 3.92 10.66 17.16
CA GLN A 106 3.68 10.04 18.47
C GLN A 106 2.24 10.20 18.98
N PRO A 107 1.58 11.38 18.86
CA PRO A 107 0.18 11.52 19.29
C PRO A 107 -0.78 10.61 18.51
N ILE A 108 -0.48 10.31 17.24
CA ILE A 108 -1.28 9.40 16.41
C ILE A 108 -1.10 7.96 16.88
N PHE A 109 0.12 7.53 17.19
CA PHE A 109 0.39 6.20 17.74
C PHE A 109 -0.31 5.99 19.08
N GLU A 110 -0.36 7.02 19.94
CA GLU A 110 -1.10 6.94 21.20
C GLU A 110 -2.62 6.83 20.98
N LYS A 111 -3.19 7.66 20.10
CA LYS A 111 -4.62 7.56 19.74
C LYS A 111 -4.97 6.20 19.14
N ALA A 112 -4.09 5.61 18.33
CA ALA A 112 -4.31 4.33 17.67
C ALA A 112 -4.55 3.16 18.64
N LYS A 113 -4.17 3.29 19.91
CA LYS A 113 -4.37 2.25 20.93
C LYS A 113 -5.85 1.98 21.20
N THR A 114 -6.73 2.96 20.99
CA THR A 114 -8.18 2.87 21.33
C THR A 114 -9.09 3.35 20.19
N ALA A 115 -8.54 3.75 19.06
CA ALA A 115 -9.32 4.37 17.99
C ALA A 115 -9.91 3.33 17.03
N ASP A 116 -11.17 3.48 16.68
CA ASP A 116 -11.89 2.58 15.77
C ASP A 116 -11.31 2.58 14.33
N TRP A 117 -10.62 3.64 13.95
CA TRP A 117 -9.96 3.72 12.65
C TRP A 117 -8.68 2.89 12.55
N CYS A 118 -8.11 2.46 13.68
CA CYS A 118 -6.90 1.65 13.70
C CYS A 118 -7.28 0.17 13.57
N ILE A 119 -7.01 -0.41 12.41
CA ILE A 119 -7.34 -1.81 12.13
C ILE A 119 -6.20 -2.79 12.47
N CYS A 120 -5.00 -2.27 12.68
CA CYS A 120 -3.86 -3.05 13.18
C CYS A 120 -2.90 -2.13 13.95
N ASN A 121 -2.46 -2.59 15.12
CA ASN A 121 -1.45 -1.91 15.92
C ASN A 121 -0.48 -2.93 16.50
N THR A 122 0.78 -2.85 16.09
CA THR A 122 1.87 -3.73 16.56
C THR A 122 2.93 -2.98 17.35
N VAL A 123 2.72 -1.69 17.64
CA VAL A 123 3.64 -0.87 18.42
C VAL A 123 3.73 -1.40 19.87
N LYS A 124 4.93 -1.81 20.27
CA LYS A 124 5.16 -2.47 21.57
C LYS A 124 5.44 -1.50 22.70
N ASP A 125 6.19 -0.45 22.41
CA ASP A 125 6.60 0.57 23.38
C ASP A 125 6.78 1.93 22.69
N ASN A 126 7.20 2.94 23.44
CA ASN A 126 7.39 4.28 22.90
C ASN A 126 8.82 4.53 22.37
N THR A 127 9.63 3.50 22.22
CA THR A 127 11.00 3.61 21.70
C THR A 127 10.97 3.52 20.17
N PHE A 128 11.28 4.62 19.50
CA PHE A 128 11.39 4.65 18.05
C PHE A 128 12.63 3.89 17.58
N SER A 129 12.45 2.97 16.61
CA SER A 129 13.57 2.32 15.95
C SER A 129 14.32 3.28 15.03
N GLU A 130 15.60 3.00 14.77
CA GLU A 130 16.31 3.60 13.64
C GLU A 130 15.64 3.12 12.35
N ALA A 131 15.14 4.05 11.53
CA ALA A 131 14.53 3.67 10.28
C ALA A 131 15.56 3.11 9.32
N PHE A 132 15.17 2.04 8.64
CA PHE A 132 15.83 1.50 7.45
C PHE A 132 17.33 1.14 7.56
N SER A 133 17.95 1.20 8.75
CA SER A 133 19.38 0.86 8.88
C SER A 133 19.65 -0.64 8.82
N ASN A 134 18.69 -1.50 9.20
CA ASN A 134 18.76 -2.97 9.06
C ASN A 134 17.37 -3.58 9.18
N VAL A 135 17.07 -4.60 8.40
CA VAL A 135 15.80 -5.34 8.39
C VAL A 135 15.42 -5.90 9.78
N GLU A 136 16.42 -6.14 10.65
CA GLU A 136 16.21 -6.66 12.01
C GLU A 136 15.82 -5.59 13.03
N THR A 137 16.13 -4.32 12.79
CA THR A 137 15.84 -3.21 13.73
C THR A 137 14.57 -2.42 13.41
N ALA A 138 13.91 -2.70 12.28
CA ALA A 138 12.62 -2.10 11.90
C ALA A 138 11.44 -2.53 12.80
N ASN A 139 11.70 -3.05 14.00
CA ASN A 139 10.76 -3.81 14.82
C ASN A 139 10.12 -3.05 15.98
N SER A 140 10.08 -1.72 15.98
CA SER A 140 9.26 -1.02 16.98
C SER A 140 7.76 -1.05 16.65
N GLY A 141 7.40 -1.59 15.50
CA GLY A 141 6.01 -1.82 15.11
C GLY A 141 5.48 -0.82 14.08
N TYR A 142 4.22 -0.94 13.83
CA TYR A 142 3.46 -0.07 12.90
C TYR A 142 2.00 -0.01 13.33
N ILE A 143 1.28 0.96 12.77
CA ILE A 143 -0.17 1.01 12.79
C ILE A 143 -0.70 1.00 11.36
N ILE A 144 -1.84 0.35 11.14
CA ILE A 144 -2.61 0.43 9.89
C ILE A 144 -3.94 1.08 10.19
N TYR A 145 -4.28 2.09 9.40
CA TYR A 145 -5.54 2.81 9.54
C TYR A 145 -6.48 2.59 8.35
N LYS A 146 -7.77 2.75 8.62
CA LYS A 146 -8.84 2.72 7.62
C LYS A 146 -9.86 3.81 7.90
N TYR A 147 -10.14 4.63 6.90
CA TYR A 147 -11.16 5.68 6.95
C TYR A 147 -12.08 5.63 5.73
N LYS A 148 -13.33 6.04 5.90
CA LYS A 148 -14.27 6.16 4.79
C LYS A 148 -13.95 7.33 3.86
N GLU A 149 -13.38 8.40 4.40
CA GLU A 149 -13.04 9.62 3.69
C GLU A 149 -11.54 9.85 3.68
N LYS A 150 -11.06 10.61 2.70
CA LYS A 150 -9.64 10.99 2.65
C LYS A 150 -9.28 11.82 3.88
N ILE A 151 -8.23 11.41 4.54
CA ILE A 151 -7.69 12.14 5.69
C ILE A 151 -6.29 12.64 5.40
N THR A 152 -5.96 13.75 6.05
CA THR A 152 -4.60 14.24 6.17
C THR A 152 -4.12 14.05 7.60
N VAL A 153 -2.81 14.01 7.81
CA VAL A 153 -2.19 13.88 9.15
C VAL A 153 -2.77 14.90 10.15
N ASN A 154 -3.17 16.07 9.66
CA ASN A 154 -3.74 17.13 10.48
C ASN A 154 -5.20 16.86 10.93
N ASN A 155 -5.86 15.85 10.37
CA ASN A 155 -7.27 15.50 10.67
C ASN A 155 -7.38 14.26 11.58
N ILE A 156 -6.26 13.66 11.95
CA ILE A 156 -6.15 12.57 12.91
C ILE A 156 -5.80 13.15 14.29
#